data_4889851aca972ec212efe62cd262b72b
#
_entry.id   4889851aca972ec212efe62cd262b72b
#
_cell.length_a   1.000
_cell.length_b   1.000
_cell.length_c   1.000
_cell.angle_alpha   90.00
_cell.angle_beta   90.00
_cell.angle_gamma   90.00
#
_symmetry.space_group_name_H-M   'P 1'
#
loop_
_entity.id
_entity.type
_entity.pdbx_description
1 polymer ?
#
loop_
_entity_poly.entity_id
_entity_poly.type
_entity_poly.pdbx_seq_one_letter_code
_entity_poly.pdbx_strand_id
1 'polypeptide(L)'
;MSRTSLAFALSLAVLSATPAWAQDHAHGHDQAAGSVAAEAADAAAAVDAFHATLKAGDTAAVLALLSPDVMIFEEGGAERSRDEYASHHLASDAAFAAASEATVARRSGWADGDIAWITSEGRTTGQFNGRAVDRLTTETMVLKRHADGWRIHHIHWSSRAPG
;
A
#
# COMPACT_ATOMS: atom_id res chain seq x y z
N MET A 1 -21.00 -77.17 43.27
CA MET A 1 -19.78 -76.37 43.11
C MET A 1 -19.98 -75.46 41.89
N SER A 2 -20.52 -74.29 42.20
CA SER A 2 -20.91 -73.32 41.11
C SER A 2 -19.80 -72.25 40.98
N ARG A 3 -19.22 -72.12 39.78
CA ARG A 3 -18.25 -71.09 39.47
C ARG A 3 -18.95 -69.96 38.73
N THR A 4 -19.09 -68.82 39.37
CA THR A 4 -19.61 -67.61 38.79
C THR A 4 -18.48 -66.83 38.15
N SER A 5 -18.51 -66.67 36.84
CA SER A 5 -17.56 -65.84 36.07
C SER A 5 -18.07 -64.42 35.98
N LEU A 6 -17.34 -63.49 36.56
CA LEU A 6 -17.61 -62.05 36.47
C LEU A 6 -16.95 -61.53 35.18
N ALA A 7 -17.76 -61.08 34.23
CA ALA A 7 -17.27 -60.39 33.02
C ALA A 7 -17.13 -58.89 33.31
N PHE A 8 -15.93 -58.38 33.26
CA PHE A 8 -15.62 -56.95 33.34
C PHE A 8 -15.74 -56.34 31.94
N ALA A 9 -16.73 -55.51 31.73
CA ALA A 9 -16.87 -54.75 30.50
C ALA A 9 -16.04 -53.46 30.63
N LEU A 10 -14.97 -53.40 29.84
CA LEU A 10 -14.12 -52.23 29.74
C LEU A 10 -14.72 -51.27 28.66
N SER A 11 -15.37 -50.22 29.12
CA SER A 11 -15.92 -49.17 28.21
C SER A 11 -14.76 -48.24 27.80
N LEU A 12 -14.32 -48.33 26.55
CA LEU A 12 -13.32 -47.42 25.94
C LEU A 12 -14.03 -46.11 25.52
N ALA A 13 -13.87 -45.05 26.30
CA ALA A 13 -14.30 -43.71 25.89
C ALA A 13 -13.32 -43.14 24.86
N VAL A 14 -13.76 -43.11 23.61
CA VAL A 14 -13.03 -42.41 22.53
C VAL A 14 -13.28 -40.90 22.68
N LEU A 15 -12.31 -40.17 23.25
CA LEU A 15 -12.30 -38.70 23.19
C LEU A 15 -11.96 -38.30 21.72
N SER A 16 -12.97 -37.85 21.00
CA SER A 16 -12.79 -37.19 19.71
C SER A 16 -12.24 -35.78 19.97
N ALA A 17 -10.91 -35.62 19.84
CA ALA A 17 -10.29 -34.29 19.81
C ALA A 17 -10.58 -33.65 18.45
N THR A 18 -11.50 -32.69 18.40
CA THR A 18 -11.65 -31.80 17.23
C THR A 18 -10.43 -30.88 17.16
N PRO A 19 -9.76 -30.75 15.99
CA PRO A 19 -8.65 -29.82 15.87
C PRO A 19 -9.16 -28.36 15.98
N ALA A 20 -8.61 -27.60 16.92
CA ALA A 20 -9.01 -26.25 17.30
C ALA A 20 -8.58 -25.14 16.30
N TRP A 21 -8.35 -25.47 15.04
CA TRP A 21 -7.91 -24.52 14.01
C TRP A 21 -8.90 -24.28 12.87
N ALA A 22 -10.14 -24.72 13.05
CA ALA A 22 -11.26 -24.24 12.25
C ALA A 22 -11.99 -23.12 13.01
N GLN A 23 -11.28 -22.09 13.45
CA GLN A 23 -11.91 -20.81 13.72
C GLN A 23 -12.05 -20.13 12.38
N ASP A 24 -13.26 -20.12 11.88
CA ASP A 24 -13.74 -19.26 10.81
C ASP A 24 -13.42 -17.81 11.23
N HIS A 25 -12.27 -17.29 10.81
CA HIS A 25 -12.00 -15.87 10.83
C HIS A 25 -12.88 -15.27 9.73
N ALA A 26 -14.16 -15.14 10.00
CA ALA A 26 -14.97 -14.14 9.35
C ALA A 26 -14.32 -12.80 9.72
N HIS A 27 -13.27 -12.41 8.97
CA HIS A 27 -12.83 -11.05 8.91
C HIS A 27 -13.98 -10.26 8.28
N GLY A 28 -14.90 -9.82 9.12
CA GLY A 28 -15.69 -8.66 8.83
C GLY A 28 -14.66 -7.58 8.50
N HIS A 29 -14.43 -7.34 7.21
CA HIS A 29 -13.78 -6.14 6.75
C HIS A 29 -14.76 -5.00 7.04
N ASP A 30 -14.84 -4.63 8.31
CA ASP A 30 -15.18 -3.28 8.69
C ASP A 30 -14.03 -2.46 8.09
N GLN A 31 -14.26 -1.91 6.88
CA GLN A 31 -13.31 -1.03 6.22
C GLN A 31 -13.31 0.28 7.02
N ALA A 32 -12.65 0.23 8.17
CA ALA A 32 -12.34 1.45 8.89
C ALA A 32 -11.69 2.41 7.89
N ALA A 33 -12.26 3.60 7.75
CA ALA A 33 -11.68 4.66 6.95
C ALA A 33 -10.19 4.76 7.32
N GLY A 34 -9.29 4.77 6.34
CA GLY A 34 -7.88 4.91 6.60
C GLY A 34 -7.64 6.16 7.46
N SER A 35 -6.65 6.13 8.32
CA SER A 35 -6.27 7.27 9.14
C SER A 35 -4.80 7.58 9.03
N VAL A 36 -4.47 8.86 8.90
CA VAL A 36 -3.11 9.35 9.02
C VAL A 36 -2.92 9.81 10.46
N ALA A 37 -1.96 9.22 11.16
CA ALA A 37 -1.60 9.62 12.50
C ALA A 37 -1.04 11.06 12.51
N ALA A 38 -1.24 11.79 13.60
CA ALA A 38 -0.86 13.21 13.68
C ALA A 38 0.64 13.43 13.40
N GLU A 39 1.50 12.54 13.87
CA GLU A 39 2.93 12.57 13.65
C GLU A 39 3.35 12.33 12.17
N ALA A 40 2.47 11.77 11.36
CA ALA A 40 2.69 11.54 9.94
C ALA A 40 2.04 12.61 9.04
N ALA A 41 1.37 13.61 9.60
CA ALA A 41 0.61 14.60 8.83
C ALA A 41 1.48 15.37 7.82
N ASP A 42 2.66 15.83 8.24
CA ASP A 42 3.58 16.54 7.35
C ASP A 42 4.17 15.64 6.25
N ALA A 43 4.39 14.35 6.56
CA ALA A 43 4.81 13.38 5.55
C ALA A 43 3.70 13.12 4.52
N ALA A 44 2.44 13.02 4.97
CA ALA A 44 1.30 12.91 4.06
C ALA A 44 1.13 14.15 3.19
N ALA A 45 1.38 15.35 3.73
CA ALA A 45 1.39 16.59 2.95
C ALA A 45 2.49 16.60 1.87
N ALA A 46 3.67 16.01 2.15
CA ALA A 46 4.72 15.84 1.15
C ALA A 46 4.30 14.88 0.01
N VAL A 47 3.55 13.81 0.33
CA VAL A 47 2.94 12.93 -0.69
C VAL A 47 1.94 13.69 -1.55
N ASP A 48 1.08 14.51 -0.94
CA ASP A 48 0.11 15.34 -1.69
C ASP A 48 0.82 16.35 -2.59
N ALA A 49 1.89 16.99 -2.10
CA ALA A 49 2.70 17.90 -2.89
C ALA A 49 3.36 17.21 -4.08
N PHE A 50 3.87 15.98 -3.91
CA PHE A 50 4.44 15.18 -4.99
C PHE A 50 3.40 14.94 -6.10
N HIS A 51 2.20 14.49 -5.78
CA HIS A 51 1.14 14.26 -6.77
C HIS A 51 0.67 15.55 -7.43
N ALA A 52 0.54 16.63 -6.67
CA ALA A 52 0.13 17.93 -7.21
C ALA A 52 1.15 18.49 -8.19
N THR A 53 2.44 18.43 -7.87
CA THR A 53 3.51 18.90 -8.77
C THR A 53 3.68 18.00 -9.98
N LEU A 54 3.52 16.68 -9.83
CA LEU A 54 3.52 15.73 -10.94
C LEU A 54 2.38 16.04 -11.93
N LYS A 55 1.16 16.24 -11.42
CA LYS A 55 -0.02 16.61 -12.24
C LYS A 55 0.14 17.97 -12.92
N ALA A 56 0.81 18.91 -12.28
CA ALA A 56 1.11 20.22 -12.84
C ALA A 56 2.25 20.19 -13.89
N GLY A 57 2.98 19.06 -14.01
CA GLY A 57 4.14 18.94 -14.88
C GLY A 57 5.38 19.68 -14.36
N ASP A 58 5.39 20.09 -13.09
CA ASP A 58 6.55 20.74 -12.45
C ASP A 58 7.57 19.67 -12.03
N THR A 59 8.31 19.18 -13.02
CA THR A 59 9.30 18.11 -12.81
C THR A 59 10.42 18.52 -11.85
N ALA A 60 10.76 19.80 -11.77
CA ALA A 60 11.79 20.29 -10.84
C ALA A 60 11.30 20.17 -9.39
N ALA A 61 10.06 20.55 -9.11
CA ALA A 61 9.45 20.41 -7.79
C ALA A 61 9.25 18.92 -7.42
N VAL A 62 8.86 18.06 -8.37
CA VAL A 62 8.82 16.60 -8.16
C VAL A 62 10.16 16.07 -7.68
N LEU A 63 11.24 16.39 -8.39
CA LEU A 63 12.59 15.93 -8.06
C LEU A 63 13.09 16.47 -6.73
N ALA A 64 12.67 17.67 -6.31
CA ALA A 64 13.01 18.23 -5.00
C ALA A 64 12.38 17.46 -3.83
N LEU A 65 11.24 16.80 -4.05
CA LEU A 65 10.58 15.97 -3.05
C LEU A 65 11.16 14.55 -2.94
N LEU A 66 11.96 14.12 -3.92
CA LEU A 66 12.60 12.81 -3.93
C LEU A 66 13.99 12.84 -3.30
N SER A 67 14.34 11.78 -2.56
CA SER A 67 15.72 11.53 -2.16
C SER A 67 16.60 11.26 -3.42
N PRO A 68 17.88 11.61 -3.43
CA PRO A 68 18.79 11.22 -4.50
C PRO A 68 18.85 9.71 -4.75
N ASP A 69 18.71 8.92 -3.69
CA ASP A 69 18.74 7.45 -3.68
C ASP A 69 17.33 6.82 -3.60
N VAL A 70 16.30 7.54 -4.05
CA VAL A 70 14.92 7.03 -4.08
C VAL A 70 14.85 5.73 -4.88
N MET A 71 14.05 4.79 -4.39
CA MET A 71 13.76 3.54 -5.08
C MET A 71 12.28 3.51 -5.46
N ILE A 72 11.97 3.40 -6.75
CA ILE A 72 10.59 3.38 -7.26
C ILE A 72 10.34 2.04 -7.93
N PHE A 73 9.26 1.38 -7.53
CA PHE A 73 8.81 0.10 -8.09
C PHE A 73 7.45 0.27 -8.74
N GLU A 74 7.33 -0.16 -10.00
CA GLU A 74 6.08 -0.18 -10.72
C GLU A 74 6.08 -1.32 -11.76
N GLU A 75 5.01 -2.11 -11.83
CA GLU A 75 4.78 -3.19 -12.81
C GLU A 75 5.97 -4.16 -13.00
N GLY A 76 6.75 -4.38 -11.94
CA GLY A 76 7.96 -5.23 -11.99
C GLY A 76 9.22 -4.50 -12.45
N GLY A 77 9.10 -3.22 -12.84
CA GLY A 77 10.23 -2.32 -13.08
C GLY A 77 10.78 -1.72 -11.79
N ALA A 78 11.98 -1.17 -11.86
CA ALA A 78 12.62 -0.51 -10.74
C ALA A 78 13.52 0.64 -11.21
N GLU A 79 13.28 1.84 -10.68
CA GLU A 79 14.21 2.97 -10.73
C GLU A 79 14.95 3.03 -9.39
N ARG A 80 16.27 3.13 -9.42
CA ARG A 80 17.13 3.02 -8.23
C ARG A 80 17.79 4.33 -7.82
N SER A 81 17.41 5.41 -8.50
CA SER A 81 17.81 6.76 -8.15
C SER A 81 16.84 7.79 -8.73
N ARG A 82 16.87 8.98 -8.15
CA ARG A 82 16.16 10.14 -8.66
C ARG A 82 16.55 10.48 -10.11
N ASP A 83 17.84 10.37 -10.46
CA ASP A 83 18.34 10.69 -11.78
C ASP A 83 17.90 9.62 -12.81
N GLU A 84 17.83 8.34 -12.41
CA GLU A 84 17.28 7.27 -13.24
C GLU A 84 15.80 7.53 -13.54
N TYR A 85 14.99 7.82 -12.52
CA TYR A 85 13.58 8.19 -12.68
C TYR A 85 13.41 9.44 -13.57
N ALA A 86 14.22 10.49 -13.33
CA ALA A 86 14.16 11.72 -14.10
C ALA A 86 14.41 11.51 -15.60
N SER A 87 15.30 10.57 -15.95
CA SER A 87 15.68 10.30 -17.35
C SER A 87 14.74 9.32 -18.06
N HIS A 88 14.02 8.46 -17.33
CA HIS A 88 13.25 7.37 -17.93
C HIS A 88 11.73 7.60 -17.86
N HIS A 89 11.16 7.84 -16.65
CA HIS A 89 9.71 7.77 -16.43
C HIS A 89 9.07 9.12 -16.11
N LEU A 90 9.75 10.04 -15.43
CA LEU A 90 9.16 11.28 -14.91
C LEU A 90 8.32 12.06 -15.93
N ALA A 91 8.82 12.22 -17.16
CA ALA A 91 8.08 12.96 -18.20
C ALA A 91 6.79 12.25 -18.64
N SER A 92 6.80 10.92 -18.72
CA SER A 92 5.64 10.09 -19.02
C SER A 92 4.61 10.12 -17.90
N ASP A 93 5.08 10.04 -16.66
CA ASP A 93 4.22 10.03 -15.47
C ASP A 93 3.55 11.39 -15.26
N ALA A 94 4.28 12.49 -15.50
CA ALA A 94 3.70 13.83 -15.49
C ALA A 94 2.63 14.00 -16.58
N ALA A 95 2.89 13.51 -17.79
CA ALA A 95 1.92 13.54 -18.88
C ALA A 95 0.67 12.67 -18.57
N PHE A 96 0.87 11.51 -17.97
CA PHE A 96 -0.21 10.63 -17.52
C PHE A 96 -1.04 11.29 -16.42
N ALA A 97 -0.39 11.85 -15.39
CA ALA A 97 -1.06 12.53 -14.29
C ALA A 97 -1.87 13.75 -14.75
N ALA A 98 -1.35 14.52 -15.71
CA ALA A 98 -2.07 15.65 -16.30
C ALA A 98 -3.30 15.24 -17.12
N ALA A 99 -3.28 14.04 -17.72
CA ALA A 99 -4.34 13.52 -18.59
C ALA A 99 -5.39 12.67 -17.83
N SER A 100 -5.21 12.48 -16.51
CA SER A 100 -6.05 11.60 -15.70
C SER A 100 -6.48 12.27 -14.40
N GLU A 101 -7.52 11.70 -13.78
CA GLU A 101 -8.01 12.08 -12.45
C GLU A 101 -7.81 10.93 -11.49
N ALA A 102 -6.99 11.15 -10.48
CA ALA A 102 -6.79 10.21 -9.37
C ALA A 102 -7.64 10.63 -8.17
N THR A 103 -8.37 9.68 -7.61
CA THR A 103 -9.14 9.85 -6.37
C THR A 103 -8.60 8.91 -5.31
N VAL A 104 -8.33 9.43 -4.12
CA VAL A 104 -7.94 8.62 -2.96
C VAL A 104 -9.21 8.20 -2.23
N ALA A 105 -9.46 6.89 -2.20
CA ALA A 105 -10.60 6.31 -1.47
C ALA A 105 -10.24 6.04 0.00
N ARG A 106 -8.97 5.70 0.25
CA ARG A 106 -8.46 5.41 1.59
C ARG A 106 -7.00 5.80 1.67
N ARG A 107 -6.59 6.42 2.79
CA ARG A 107 -5.19 6.68 3.11
C ARG A 107 -4.91 6.33 4.56
N SER A 108 -3.78 5.69 4.82
CA SER A 108 -3.28 5.44 6.15
C SER A 108 -1.82 5.86 6.24
N GLY A 109 -1.38 6.27 7.42
CA GLY A 109 0.01 6.65 7.62
C GLY A 109 0.36 6.75 9.09
N TRP A 110 1.62 6.52 9.40
CA TRP A 110 2.23 6.72 10.70
C TRP A 110 3.69 7.14 10.54
N ALA A 111 4.27 7.73 11.58
CA ALA A 111 5.69 8.05 11.63
C ALA A 111 6.30 7.58 12.95
N ASP A 112 7.56 7.16 12.90
CA ASP A 112 8.38 6.83 14.04
C ASP A 112 9.74 7.52 13.87
N GLY A 113 10.01 8.51 14.72
CA GLY A 113 11.18 9.37 14.59
C GLY A 113 11.22 10.08 13.23
N ASP A 114 12.25 9.81 12.45
CA ASP A 114 12.49 10.44 11.17
C ASP A 114 11.97 9.62 9.96
N ILE A 115 11.26 8.53 10.19
CA ILE A 115 10.69 7.70 9.13
C ILE A 115 9.17 7.78 9.17
N ALA A 116 8.55 7.95 8.01
CA ALA A 116 7.11 7.86 7.84
C ALA A 116 6.76 6.86 6.74
N TRP A 117 5.58 6.26 6.89
CA TRP A 117 4.99 5.35 5.94
C TRP A 117 3.57 5.80 5.62
N ILE A 118 3.31 6.08 4.35
CA ILE A 118 2.00 6.49 3.84
C ILE A 118 1.53 5.48 2.80
N THR A 119 0.32 4.98 2.97
CA THR A 119 -0.33 4.10 2.00
C THR A 119 -1.61 4.75 1.48
N SER A 120 -1.90 4.58 0.20
CA SER A 120 -3.10 5.09 -0.45
C SER A 120 -3.74 4.00 -1.31
N GLU A 121 -5.06 3.91 -1.24
CA GLU A 121 -5.89 3.12 -2.14
C GLU A 121 -6.81 4.08 -2.90
N GLY A 122 -6.98 3.86 -4.20
CA GLY A 122 -7.74 4.81 -4.99
C GLY A 122 -8.17 4.30 -6.36
N ARG A 123 -8.55 5.23 -7.19
CA ARG A 123 -8.92 4.97 -8.59
C ARG A 123 -8.40 6.08 -9.47
N THR A 124 -7.83 5.72 -10.61
CA THR A 124 -7.41 6.66 -11.65
C THR A 124 -8.27 6.44 -12.89
N THR A 125 -8.86 7.54 -13.39
CA THR A 125 -9.71 7.52 -14.59
C THR A 125 -9.27 8.63 -15.56
N GLY A 126 -9.53 8.45 -16.86
CA GLY A 126 -9.19 9.46 -17.86
C GLY A 126 -8.98 8.86 -19.25
N GLN A 127 -8.17 9.55 -20.03
CA GLN A 127 -7.72 9.08 -21.35
C GLN A 127 -6.23 9.40 -21.50
N PHE A 128 -5.44 8.41 -21.86
CA PHE A 128 -4.02 8.60 -22.12
C PHE A 128 -3.61 7.85 -23.40
N ASN A 129 -2.88 8.54 -24.29
CA ASN A 129 -2.45 8.00 -25.59
C ASN A 129 -3.60 7.37 -26.40
N GLY A 130 -4.78 8.01 -26.39
CA GLY A 130 -5.97 7.56 -27.12
C GLY A 130 -6.69 6.34 -26.50
N ARG A 131 -6.30 5.90 -25.30
CA ARG A 131 -6.91 4.79 -24.57
C ARG A 131 -7.61 5.29 -23.31
N ALA A 132 -8.77 4.70 -23.01
CA ALA A 132 -9.44 4.95 -21.75
C ALA A 132 -8.59 4.37 -20.60
N VAL A 133 -8.49 5.13 -19.53
CA VAL A 133 -7.85 4.74 -18.26
C VAL A 133 -8.96 4.55 -17.24
N ASP A 134 -9.02 3.38 -16.62
CA ASP A 134 -9.86 3.08 -15.46
C ASP A 134 -9.16 2.00 -14.65
N ARG A 135 -8.52 2.42 -13.55
CA ARG A 135 -7.65 1.56 -12.74
C ARG A 135 -7.96 1.74 -11.26
N LEU A 136 -8.08 0.65 -10.55
CA LEU A 136 -7.94 0.63 -9.10
C LEU A 136 -6.45 0.66 -8.77
N THR A 137 -6.06 1.54 -7.88
CA THR A 137 -4.65 1.82 -7.59
C THR A 137 -4.33 1.61 -6.12
N THR A 138 -3.13 1.13 -5.85
CA THR A 138 -2.52 1.14 -4.52
C THR A 138 -1.14 1.76 -4.60
N GLU A 139 -0.79 2.49 -3.56
CA GLU A 139 0.48 3.17 -3.43
C GLU A 139 1.03 2.98 -2.03
N THR A 140 2.34 2.80 -1.94
CA THR A 140 3.09 2.89 -0.69
C THR A 140 4.24 3.85 -0.87
N MET A 141 4.34 4.84 0.01
CA MET A 141 5.49 5.73 0.07
C MET A 141 6.16 5.65 1.45
N VAL A 142 7.49 5.49 1.45
CA VAL A 142 8.33 5.64 2.64
C VAL A 142 9.09 6.95 2.53
N LEU A 143 8.97 7.78 3.56
CA LEU A 143 9.60 9.09 3.62
C LEU A 143 10.57 9.15 4.79
N LYS A 144 11.58 9.99 4.64
CA LYS A 144 12.52 10.32 5.71
C LYS A 144 12.54 11.83 5.94
N ARG A 145 12.58 12.23 7.21
CA ARG A 145 12.70 13.61 7.61
C ARG A 145 14.16 14.09 7.44
N HIS A 146 14.31 15.23 6.80
CA HIS A 146 15.55 15.98 6.65
C HIS A 146 15.40 17.34 7.35
N ALA A 147 16.48 18.11 7.43
CA ALA A 147 16.45 19.44 8.05
C ALA A 147 15.50 20.43 7.36
N ASP A 148 15.25 20.21 6.06
CA ASP A 148 14.41 21.04 5.19
C ASP A 148 13.04 20.42 4.86
N GLY A 149 12.66 19.33 5.53
CA GLY A 149 11.35 18.67 5.37
C GLY A 149 11.43 17.19 5.07
N TRP A 150 10.29 16.62 4.71
CA TRP A 150 10.19 15.20 4.36
C TRP A 150 10.57 14.98 2.90
N ARG A 151 11.34 13.90 2.62
CA ARG A 151 11.64 13.42 1.27
C ARG A 151 11.24 11.98 1.11
N ILE A 152 10.77 11.64 -0.08
CA ILE A 152 10.37 10.30 -0.47
C ILE A 152 11.61 9.48 -0.79
N HIS A 153 11.78 8.36 -0.11
CA HIS A 153 12.87 7.40 -0.29
C HIS A 153 12.42 6.14 -1.01
N HIS A 154 11.12 5.84 -0.98
CA HIS A 154 10.58 4.70 -1.69
C HIS A 154 9.16 4.99 -2.15
N ILE A 155 8.86 4.54 -3.38
CA ILE A 155 7.51 4.49 -3.93
C ILE A 155 7.27 3.08 -4.47
N HIS A 156 6.12 2.52 -4.18
CA HIS A 156 5.62 1.34 -4.85
C HIS A 156 4.21 1.62 -5.38
N TRP A 157 4.07 1.58 -6.68
CA TRP A 157 2.80 1.69 -7.38
C TRP A 157 2.34 0.34 -7.90
N SER A 158 1.06 0.08 -7.73
CA SER A 158 0.39 -1.08 -8.28
C SER A 158 -1.02 -0.71 -8.75
N SER A 159 -1.47 -1.32 -9.84
CA SER A 159 -2.80 -1.06 -10.34
C SER A 159 -3.40 -2.29 -11.02
N ARG A 160 -4.75 -2.33 -11.08
CA ARG A 160 -5.49 -3.35 -11.83
C ARG A 160 -6.76 -2.76 -12.44
N ALA A 161 -7.31 -3.41 -13.45
CA ALA A 161 -8.65 -3.07 -13.93
C ALA A 161 -9.69 -3.31 -12.82
N PRO A 162 -10.77 -2.49 -12.76
CA PRO A 162 -11.95 -2.85 -11.99
C PRO A 162 -12.49 -4.20 -12.45
N GLY A 163 -13.02 -4.99 -11.51
CA GLY A 163 -13.65 -6.29 -11.80
C GLY A 163 -15.04 -6.11 -12.34
#